data_3602016736a440444bbff1cef9c4f9e3
#
_entry.id   3602016736a440444bbff1cef9c4f9e3
#
_cell.length_a   1.000
_cell.length_b   1.000
_cell.length_c   1.000
_cell.angle_alpha   90.00
_cell.angle_beta   90.00
_cell.angle_gamma   90.00
#
_symmetry.space_group_name_H-M   'P 1'
#
loop_
_entity.id
_entity.type
_entity.pdbx_description
1 polymer ?
#
loop_
_entity_poly.entity_id
_entity_poly.type
_entity_poly.pdbx_seq_one_letter_code
_entity_poly.pdbx_strand_id
1 'polypeptide(L)'
;MPTQPLWKTYLLFLIPMVLSNFLQSMSGTFNSIYIGQMLGTQALASVSGMFPIVFFFIALVIGLGAGAGVLIGQAYGAGETGTVKAIAGSTLLLGAIIGLVAAVLGSVFARQALQGLGTPADVLEDAVSYARVMLWILPMLLVFVLFTQLLRGVSDTVSPMLALLVSTSVGLILTPALIRGWLGLPQMGIQSAALAGLAGTTSAMLMLAWRLNRRAHALAPDRALFAAMRLDMDILGKVLRIGLPTGLQMVVISLSELVILALVNRHGSQATAAYGAVTQIVNYVQFPALSIAITASILGAQAIGAGRLERLGPILRMGLVFNLWLTGGLVLLGYLLSHWLLGLFITEPAARVQAEHLLHIMLWSLLVFGFQAIVGGIMRASGTVLVPVAISIFCIVGVQVPAAYLLDAHFGLQGVWMAFPVAYLGMLLLQTLYYKLVWQHQPIERLV
;
A
#
# COMPACT_ATOMS: atom_id res chain seq x y z
N MET A 1 19.34 21.65 2.58
CA MET A 1 18.76 20.75 3.62
C MET A 1 19.38 21.13 4.94
N PRO A 2 18.60 21.32 6.00
CA PRO A 2 19.12 21.72 7.31
C PRO A 2 20.06 20.65 7.88
N THR A 3 20.96 21.09 8.74
CA THR A 3 22.02 20.36 9.45
C THR A 3 21.51 19.33 10.47
N GLN A 4 20.30 18.81 10.28
CA GLN A 4 19.72 17.83 11.20
C GLN A 4 20.38 16.47 11.02
N PRO A 5 20.65 15.74 12.11
CA PRO A 5 21.20 14.40 12.03
C PRO A 5 20.22 13.45 11.31
N LEU A 6 20.76 12.54 10.51
CA LEU A 6 20.00 11.65 9.63
C LEU A 6 18.91 10.86 10.36
N TRP A 7 19.18 10.41 11.59
CA TRP A 7 18.19 9.68 12.39
C TRP A 7 16.93 10.51 12.73
N LYS A 8 17.08 11.82 12.97
CA LYS A 8 15.92 12.71 13.21
C LYS A 8 15.10 12.87 11.94
N THR A 9 15.76 13.05 10.80
CA THR A 9 15.10 13.12 9.49
C THR A 9 14.30 11.84 9.22
N TYR A 10 14.89 10.68 9.51
CA TYR A 10 14.20 9.40 9.39
C TYR A 10 12.95 9.31 10.27
N LEU A 11 13.07 9.67 11.56
CA LEU A 11 11.93 9.62 12.50
C LEU A 11 10.81 10.58 12.11
N LEU A 12 11.13 11.80 11.73
CA LEU A 12 10.15 12.78 11.28
C LEU A 12 9.38 12.32 10.03
N PHE A 13 10.04 11.53 9.19
CA PHE A 13 9.43 10.95 8.01
C PHE A 13 8.60 9.70 8.35
N LEU A 14 9.15 8.85 9.20
CA LEU A 14 8.64 7.52 9.51
C LEU A 14 7.36 7.54 10.35
N ILE A 15 7.33 8.36 11.42
CA ILE A 15 6.20 8.39 12.35
C ILE A 15 4.87 8.73 11.64
N PRO A 16 4.77 9.83 10.85
CA PRO A 16 3.52 10.11 10.14
C PRO A 16 3.16 9.05 9.11
N MET A 17 4.15 8.39 8.48
CA MET A 17 3.88 7.31 7.53
C MET A 17 3.30 6.07 8.19
N VAL A 18 3.88 5.64 9.31
CA VAL A 18 3.35 4.50 10.08
C VAL A 18 1.93 4.78 10.55
N LEU A 19 1.69 5.98 11.10
CA LEU A 19 0.35 6.41 11.50
C LEU A 19 -0.63 6.45 10.33
N SER A 20 -0.20 6.90 9.14
CA SER A 20 -1.01 6.89 7.92
C SER A 20 -1.45 5.48 7.54
N ASN A 21 -0.52 4.52 7.55
CA ASN A 21 -0.82 3.12 7.22
C ASN A 21 -1.79 2.51 8.25
N PHE A 22 -1.61 2.86 9.52
CA PHE A 22 -2.51 2.43 10.60
C PHE A 22 -3.93 2.97 10.40
N LEU A 23 -4.07 4.27 10.16
CA LEU A 23 -5.35 4.93 9.90
C LEU A 23 -6.06 4.32 8.68
N GLN A 24 -5.31 4.04 7.61
CA GLN A 24 -5.87 3.43 6.40
C GLN A 24 -6.41 2.02 6.66
N SER A 25 -5.67 1.20 7.40
CA SER A 25 -6.12 -0.16 7.78
C SER A 25 -7.34 -0.11 8.69
N MET A 26 -7.34 0.77 9.68
CA MET A 26 -8.50 0.97 10.58
C MET A 26 -9.75 1.41 9.81
N SER A 27 -9.62 2.35 8.89
CA SER A 27 -10.74 2.83 8.07
C SER A 27 -11.43 1.69 7.31
N GLY A 28 -10.66 0.81 6.68
CA GLY A 28 -11.19 -0.38 6.00
C GLY A 28 -11.93 -1.32 6.96
N THR A 29 -11.35 -1.57 8.12
CA THR A 29 -11.93 -2.44 9.16
C THR A 29 -13.27 -1.87 9.66
N PHE A 30 -13.33 -0.59 10.00
CA PHE A 30 -14.55 0.06 10.48
C PHE A 30 -15.66 0.04 9.43
N ASN A 31 -15.35 0.31 8.17
CA ASN A 31 -16.33 0.23 7.08
C ASN A 31 -16.93 -1.18 6.95
N SER A 32 -16.09 -2.21 7.03
CA SER A 32 -16.55 -3.60 6.99
C SER A 32 -17.44 -3.95 8.18
N ILE A 33 -17.11 -3.45 9.38
CA ILE A 33 -17.92 -3.64 10.59
C ILE A 33 -19.29 -2.96 10.43
N TYR A 34 -19.33 -1.70 9.99
CA TYR A 34 -20.60 -0.97 9.79
C TYR A 34 -21.50 -1.67 8.77
N ILE A 35 -20.95 -2.07 7.62
CA ILE A 35 -21.72 -2.77 6.59
C ILE A 35 -22.23 -4.11 7.12
N GLY A 36 -21.37 -4.92 7.73
CA GLY A 36 -21.72 -6.24 8.24
C GLY A 36 -22.75 -6.20 9.35
N GLN A 37 -22.60 -5.29 10.33
CA GLN A 37 -23.51 -5.21 11.49
C GLN A 37 -24.81 -4.46 11.21
N MET A 38 -24.80 -3.48 10.32
CA MET A 38 -25.97 -2.62 10.09
C MET A 38 -26.79 -3.02 8.86
N LEU A 39 -26.16 -3.63 7.85
CA LEU A 39 -26.80 -4.03 6.59
C LEU A 39 -26.83 -5.54 6.37
N GLY A 40 -26.06 -6.29 7.19
CA GLY A 40 -26.02 -7.75 7.16
C GLY A 40 -24.97 -8.35 6.23
N THR A 41 -24.90 -9.68 6.24
CA THR A 41 -23.84 -10.45 5.55
C THR A 41 -23.95 -10.40 4.02
N GLN A 42 -25.15 -10.30 3.46
CA GLN A 42 -25.35 -10.16 2.01
C GLN A 42 -24.77 -8.83 1.49
N ALA A 43 -25.01 -7.74 2.20
CA ALA A 43 -24.43 -6.42 1.85
C ALA A 43 -22.91 -6.45 1.94
N LEU A 44 -22.35 -7.09 2.97
CA LEU A 44 -20.91 -7.24 3.11
C LEU A 44 -20.32 -8.09 1.96
N ALA A 45 -20.98 -9.17 1.55
CA ALA A 45 -20.58 -10.00 0.41
C ALA A 45 -20.57 -9.19 -0.90
N SER A 46 -21.61 -8.39 -1.13
CA SER A 46 -21.73 -7.51 -2.33
C SER A 46 -20.57 -6.50 -2.41
N VAL A 47 -20.23 -5.85 -1.29
CA VAL A 47 -19.12 -4.89 -1.22
C VAL A 47 -17.77 -5.58 -1.38
N SER A 48 -17.58 -6.73 -0.74
CA SER A 48 -16.33 -7.48 -0.78
C SER A 48 -16.01 -8.00 -2.18
N GLY A 49 -17.03 -8.35 -2.97
CA GLY A 49 -16.86 -8.78 -4.36
C GLY A 49 -16.23 -7.72 -5.28
N MET A 50 -16.34 -6.43 -4.92
CA MET A 50 -15.74 -5.34 -5.68
C MET A 50 -14.27 -5.08 -5.31
N PHE A 51 -13.82 -5.58 -4.15
CA PHE A 51 -12.46 -5.31 -3.63
C PHE A 51 -11.33 -5.65 -4.61
N PRO A 52 -11.30 -6.80 -5.30
CA PRO A 52 -10.21 -7.14 -6.23
C PRO A 52 -10.07 -6.14 -7.37
N ILE A 53 -11.20 -5.64 -7.89
CA ILE A 53 -11.23 -4.68 -9.00
C ILE A 53 -10.67 -3.33 -8.54
N VAL A 54 -11.14 -2.82 -7.41
CA VAL A 54 -10.67 -1.55 -6.84
C VAL A 54 -9.19 -1.65 -6.45
N PHE A 55 -8.79 -2.77 -5.83
CA PHE A 55 -7.42 -3.01 -5.42
C PHE A 55 -6.46 -3.03 -6.62
N PHE A 56 -6.85 -3.62 -7.75
CA PHE A 56 -6.03 -3.60 -8.97
C PHE A 56 -5.68 -2.16 -9.40
N PHE A 57 -6.67 -1.26 -9.43
CA PHE A 57 -6.43 0.14 -9.80
C PHE A 57 -5.62 0.88 -8.73
N ILE A 58 -5.88 0.62 -7.45
CA ILE A 58 -5.09 1.19 -6.35
C ILE A 58 -3.63 0.72 -6.44
N ALA A 59 -3.37 -0.56 -6.69
CA ALA A 59 -2.03 -1.10 -6.83
C ALA A 59 -1.27 -0.45 -8.00
N LEU A 60 -1.95 -0.27 -9.14
CA LEU A 60 -1.38 0.41 -10.30
C LEU A 60 -1.00 1.86 -9.95
N VAL A 61 -1.89 2.59 -9.28
CA VAL A 61 -1.66 3.99 -8.91
C VAL A 61 -0.61 4.13 -7.81
N ILE A 62 -0.54 3.21 -6.85
CA ILE A 62 0.56 3.17 -5.87
C ILE A 62 1.90 2.95 -6.59
N GLY A 63 1.92 2.06 -7.59
CA GLY A 63 3.10 1.87 -8.43
C GLY A 63 3.50 3.17 -9.16
N LEU A 64 2.57 3.81 -9.85
CA LEU A 64 2.80 5.11 -10.50
C LEU A 64 3.30 6.16 -9.51
N GLY A 65 2.69 6.22 -8.32
CA GLY A 65 3.10 7.11 -7.24
C GLY A 65 4.51 6.83 -6.73
N ALA A 66 4.91 5.56 -6.66
CA ALA A 66 6.28 5.17 -6.31
C ALA A 66 7.29 5.64 -7.38
N GLY A 67 6.95 5.48 -8.67
CA GLY A 67 7.77 5.98 -9.78
C GLY A 67 7.89 7.51 -9.77
N ALA A 68 6.77 8.20 -9.72
CA ALA A 68 6.75 9.66 -9.66
C ALA A 68 7.42 10.19 -8.38
N GLY A 69 7.25 9.50 -7.24
CA GLY A 69 7.88 9.85 -5.97
C GLY A 69 9.41 9.82 -6.02
N VAL A 70 10.00 8.88 -6.76
CA VAL A 70 11.45 8.84 -7.02
C VAL A 70 11.89 10.04 -7.86
N LEU A 71 11.20 10.31 -8.98
CA LEU A 71 11.55 11.45 -9.85
C LEU A 71 11.37 12.78 -9.12
N ILE A 72 10.27 12.96 -8.41
CA ILE A 72 10.01 14.14 -7.55
C ILE A 72 11.08 14.25 -6.48
N GLY A 73 11.47 13.13 -5.84
CA GLY A 73 12.54 13.14 -4.85
C GLY A 73 13.86 13.65 -5.42
N GLN A 74 14.24 13.19 -6.61
CA GLN A 74 15.45 13.67 -7.29
C GLN A 74 15.35 15.15 -7.68
N ALA A 75 14.24 15.58 -8.31
CA ALA A 75 14.02 16.98 -8.69
C ALA A 75 13.99 17.91 -7.45
N TYR A 76 13.33 17.47 -6.37
CA TYR A 76 13.29 18.21 -5.11
C TYR A 76 14.65 18.31 -4.44
N GLY A 77 15.42 17.21 -4.46
CA GLY A 77 16.80 17.18 -3.96
C GLY A 77 17.73 18.15 -4.72
N ALA A 78 17.49 18.34 -6.00
CA ALA A 78 18.21 19.29 -6.86
C ALA A 78 17.73 20.75 -6.70
N GLY A 79 16.61 20.99 -6.00
CA GLY A 79 16.02 22.32 -5.86
C GLY A 79 15.17 22.76 -7.05
N GLU A 80 14.80 21.87 -7.95
CA GLU A 80 14.07 22.15 -9.19
C GLU A 80 12.55 22.08 -8.98
N THR A 81 11.96 23.08 -8.37
CA THR A 81 10.52 23.13 -8.07
C THR A 81 9.63 23.10 -9.33
N GLY A 82 10.09 23.65 -10.45
CA GLY A 82 9.40 23.58 -11.74
C GLY A 82 9.27 22.14 -12.23
N THR A 83 10.35 21.38 -12.19
CA THR A 83 10.39 19.95 -12.55
C THR A 83 9.52 19.12 -11.62
N VAL A 84 9.52 19.42 -10.30
CA VAL A 84 8.62 18.79 -9.32
C VAL A 84 7.16 18.97 -9.73
N LYS A 85 6.71 20.18 -10.09
CA LYS A 85 5.35 20.46 -10.53
C LYS A 85 5.02 19.80 -11.87
N ALA A 86 5.98 19.75 -12.81
CA ALA A 86 5.77 19.09 -14.11
C ALA A 86 5.53 17.58 -13.92
N ILE A 87 6.35 16.91 -13.11
CA ILE A 87 6.19 15.48 -12.80
C ILE A 87 4.84 15.24 -12.09
N ALA A 88 4.53 16.05 -11.08
CA ALA A 88 3.29 15.92 -10.33
C ALA A 88 2.06 16.15 -11.23
N GLY A 89 2.04 17.21 -12.02
CA GLY A 89 0.93 17.54 -12.91
C GLY A 89 0.67 16.46 -13.96
N SER A 90 1.73 16.00 -14.65
CA SER A 90 1.62 14.91 -15.65
C SER A 90 1.13 13.61 -15.03
N THR A 91 1.64 13.26 -13.85
CA THR A 91 1.27 12.02 -13.17
C THR A 91 -0.16 12.06 -12.63
N LEU A 92 -0.59 13.19 -12.05
CA LEU A 92 -1.98 13.38 -11.58
C LEU A 92 -2.98 13.31 -12.73
N LEU A 93 -2.65 13.93 -13.87
CA LEU A 93 -3.49 13.87 -15.06
C LEU A 93 -3.60 12.43 -15.58
N LEU A 94 -2.50 11.69 -15.65
CA LEU A 94 -2.52 10.27 -16.01
C LEU A 94 -3.39 9.46 -15.05
N GLY A 95 -3.24 9.66 -13.75
CA GLY A 95 -4.08 8.99 -12.74
C GLY A 95 -5.57 9.31 -12.88
N ALA A 96 -5.91 10.56 -13.17
CA ALA A 96 -7.28 10.98 -13.43
C ALA A 96 -7.85 10.31 -14.70
N ILE A 97 -7.07 10.23 -15.78
CA ILE A 97 -7.46 9.56 -17.03
C ILE A 97 -7.67 8.06 -16.76
N ILE A 98 -6.75 7.38 -16.09
CA ILE A 98 -6.90 5.97 -15.74
C ILE A 98 -8.17 5.76 -14.92
N GLY A 99 -8.43 6.60 -13.92
CA GLY A 99 -9.63 6.54 -13.10
C GLY A 99 -10.91 6.75 -13.93
N LEU A 100 -10.91 7.73 -14.82
CA LEU A 100 -12.07 8.02 -15.67
C LEU A 100 -12.34 6.88 -16.67
N VAL A 101 -11.32 6.36 -17.31
CA VAL A 101 -11.42 5.19 -18.21
C VAL A 101 -11.95 3.97 -17.44
N ALA A 102 -11.44 3.73 -16.24
CA ALA A 102 -11.93 2.66 -15.36
C ALA A 102 -13.39 2.88 -14.95
N ALA A 103 -13.79 4.13 -14.66
CA ALA A 103 -15.17 4.47 -14.32
C ALA A 103 -16.13 4.18 -15.49
N VAL A 104 -15.80 4.65 -16.68
CA VAL A 104 -16.65 4.49 -17.87
C VAL A 104 -16.71 3.01 -18.28
N LEU A 105 -15.58 2.40 -18.59
CA LEU A 105 -15.54 1.00 -19.05
C LEU A 105 -16.02 0.04 -17.97
N GLY A 106 -15.56 0.26 -16.72
CA GLY A 106 -15.97 -0.58 -15.59
C GLY A 106 -17.48 -0.51 -15.35
N SER A 107 -18.11 0.66 -15.43
CA SER A 107 -19.58 0.81 -15.26
C SER A 107 -20.37 0.09 -16.34
N VAL A 108 -19.86 0.08 -17.59
CA VAL A 108 -20.48 -0.66 -18.70
C VAL A 108 -20.37 -2.16 -18.49
N PHE A 109 -19.20 -2.64 -18.10
CA PHE A 109 -18.90 -4.07 -17.96
C PHE A 109 -19.00 -4.60 -16.51
N ALA A 110 -19.53 -3.82 -15.56
CA ALA A 110 -19.63 -4.18 -14.14
C ALA A 110 -20.30 -5.54 -13.92
N ARG A 111 -21.42 -5.80 -14.60
CA ARG A 111 -22.17 -7.05 -14.49
C ARG A 111 -21.35 -8.24 -14.96
N GLN A 112 -20.75 -8.13 -16.15
CA GLN A 112 -19.93 -9.21 -16.73
C GLN A 112 -18.69 -9.51 -15.88
N ALA A 113 -18.05 -8.46 -15.36
CA ALA A 113 -16.90 -8.59 -14.48
C ALA A 113 -17.26 -9.32 -13.16
N LEU A 114 -18.35 -8.93 -12.51
CA LEU A 114 -18.80 -9.57 -11.26
C LEU A 114 -19.27 -11.01 -11.47
N GLN A 115 -19.96 -11.29 -12.57
CA GLN A 115 -20.32 -12.66 -12.94
C GLN A 115 -19.08 -13.51 -13.20
N GLY A 116 -18.07 -12.98 -13.90
CA GLY A 116 -16.80 -13.66 -14.16
C GLY A 116 -15.99 -13.93 -12.90
N LEU A 117 -16.17 -13.10 -11.85
CA LEU A 117 -15.57 -13.33 -10.52
C LEU A 117 -16.37 -14.29 -9.64
N GLY A 118 -17.48 -14.85 -10.17
CA GLY A 118 -18.29 -15.84 -9.45
C GLY A 118 -19.22 -15.23 -8.40
N THR A 119 -19.62 -13.96 -8.54
CA THR A 119 -20.59 -13.32 -7.62
C THR A 119 -21.92 -14.08 -7.64
N PRO A 120 -22.46 -14.52 -6.48
CA PRO A 120 -23.71 -15.25 -6.40
C PRO A 120 -24.89 -14.45 -6.97
N ALA A 121 -25.86 -15.15 -7.59
CA ALA A 121 -26.97 -14.51 -8.30
C ALA A 121 -27.90 -13.70 -7.38
N ASP A 122 -28.03 -14.09 -6.13
CA ASP A 122 -28.87 -13.45 -5.09
C ASP A 122 -28.36 -12.07 -4.66
N VAL A 123 -27.05 -11.82 -4.79
CA VAL A 123 -26.39 -10.54 -4.43
C VAL A 123 -25.90 -9.75 -5.64
N LEU A 124 -26.04 -10.31 -6.85
CA LEU A 124 -25.44 -9.73 -8.07
C LEU A 124 -25.98 -8.31 -8.38
N GLU A 125 -27.27 -8.08 -8.26
CA GLU A 125 -27.88 -6.77 -8.56
C GLU A 125 -27.40 -5.68 -7.61
N ASP A 126 -27.35 -5.98 -6.31
CA ASP A 126 -26.82 -5.08 -5.30
C ASP A 126 -25.32 -4.82 -5.52
N ALA A 127 -24.56 -5.87 -5.85
CA ALA A 127 -23.15 -5.76 -6.16
C ALA A 127 -22.90 -4.88 -7.41
N VAL A 128 -23.69 -5.03 -8.47
CA VAL A 128 -23.59 -4.20 -9.69
C VAL A 128 -23.96 -2.74 -9.38
N SER A 129 -25.01 -2.51 -8.60
CA SER A 129 -25.39 -1.16 -8.17
C SER A 129 -24.29 -0.46 -7.38
N TYR A 130 -23.73 -1.15 -6.39
CA TYR A 130 -22.60 -0.68 -5.61
C TYR A 130 -21.34 -0.44 -6.47
N ALA A 131 -21.02 -1.40 -7.34
CA ALA A 131 -19.87 -1.33 -8.23
C ALA A 131 -19.91 -0.08 -9.13
N ARG A 132 -21.05 0.23 -9.70
CA ARG A 132 -21.20 1.43 -10.53
C ARG A 132 -20.93 2.72 -9.75
N VAL A 133 -21.49 2.84 -8.55
CA VAL A 133 -21.23 4.00 -7.68
C VAL A 133 -19.75 4.09 -7.34
N MET A 134 -19.13 2.97 -6.90
CA MET A 134 -17.72 2.93 -6.54
C MET A 134 -16.78 3.26 -7.70
N LEU A 135 -17.12 2.79 -8.92
CA LEU A 135 -16.34 3.07 -10.12
C LEU A 135 -16.37 4.56 -10.49
N TRP A 136 -17.51 5.25 -10.33
CA TRP A 136 -17.59 6.71 -10.54
C TRP A 136 -16.84 7.52 -9.46
N ILE A 137 -16.66 6.97 -8.27
CA ILE A 137 -15.85 7.57 -7.21
C ILE A 137 -14.35 7.32 -7.43
N LEU A 138 -14.00 6.24 -8.14
CA LEU A 138 -12.65 5.79 -8.34
C LEU A 138 -11.67 6.86 -8.86
N PRO A 139 -12.00 7.71 -9.85
CA PRO A 139 -11.10 8.76 -10.32
C PRO A 139 -10.63 9.68 -9.20
N MET A 140 -11.53 10.10 -8.32
CA MET A 140 -11.20 10.96 -7.17
C MET A 140 -10.32 10.23 -6.16
N LEU A 141 -10.64 8.97 -5.87
CA LEU A 141 -9.84 8.12 -4.98
C LEU A 141 -8.42 7.93 -5.51
N LEU A 142 -8.26 7.62 -6.80
CA LEU A 142 -6.95 7.40 -7.42
C LEU A 142 -6.10 8.69 -7.42
N VAL A 143 -6.70 9.82 -7.73
CA VAL A 143 -6.03 11.13 -7.65
C VAL A 143 -5.60 11.43 -6.21
N PHE A 144 -6.46 11.17 -5.23
CA PHE A 144 -6.12 11.34 -3.81
C PHE A 144 -4.95 10.45 -3.38
N VAL A 145 -5.01 9.15 -3.67
CA VAL A 145 -3.93 8.21 -3.35
C VAL A 145 -2.63 8.66 -4.01
N LEU A 146 -2.69 9.01 -5.29
CA LEU A 146 -1.52 9.46 -6.04
C LEU A 146 -0.93 10.75 -5.45
N PHE A 147 -1.77 11.74 -5.15
CA PHE A 147 -1.33 13.01 -4.58
C PHE A 147 -0.63 12.82 -3.22
N THR A 148 -1.16 11.92 -2.37
CA THR A 148 -0.49 11.58 -1.11
C THR A 148 0.88 10.93 -1.31
N GLN A 149 1.07 10.15 -2.37
CA GLN A 149 2.38 9.56 -2.71
C GLN A 149 3.37 10.64 -3.21
N LEU A 150 2.89 11.60 -4.04
CA LEU A 150 3.73 12.70 -4.52
C LEU A 150 4.21 13.62 -3.39
N LEU A 151 3.35 13.89 -2.39
CA LEU A 151 3.72 14.66 -1.19
C LEU A 151 4.86 13.99 -0.41
N ARG A 152 4.87 12.67 -0.32
CA ARG A 152 5.98 11.92 0.29
C ARG A 152 7.29 12.16 -0.45
N GLY A 153 7.26 12.28 -1.79
CA GLY A 153 8.42 12.57 -2.63
C GLY A 153 9.14 13.87 -2.25
N VAL A 154 8.41 14.90 -1.84
CA VAL A 154 8.97 16.17 -1.34
C VAL A 154 9.18 16.18 0.19
N SER A 155 9.25 15.03 0.83
CA SER A 155 9.42 14.85 2.29
C SER A 155 8.25 15.35 3.14
N ASP A 156 7.10 15.64 2.58
CA ASP A 156 5.90 15.94 3.37
C ASP A 156 5.09 14.67 3.64
N THR A 157 5.29 14.09 4.81
CA THR A 157 4.52 12.92 5.30
C THR A 157 3.41 13.30 6.26
N VAL A 158 3.46 14.51 6.82
CA VAL A 158 2.47 15.02 7.76
C VAL A 158 1.17 15.39 7.05
N SER A 159 1.25 16.04 5.88
CA SER A 159 0.04 16.43 5.14
C SER A 159 -0.78 15.22 4.67
N PRO A 160 -0.19 14.14 4.10
CA PRO A 160 -0.91 12.90 3.83
C PRO A 160 -1.55 12.25 5.07
N MET A 161 -0.84 12.24 6.20
CA MET A 161 -1.37 11.71 7.47
C MET A 161 -2.62 12.48 7.92
N LEU A 162 -2.56 13.80 7.91
CA LEU A 162 -3.71 14.64 8.28
C LEU A 162 -4.87 14.48 7.30
N ALA A 163 -4.58 14.32 6.01
CA ALA A 163 -5.60 14.06 4.99
C ALA A 163 -6.31 12.72 5.24
N LEU A 164 -5.57 11.67 5.56
CA LEU A 164 -6.15 10.38 5.92
C LEU A 164 -6.94 10.46 7.22
N LEU A 165 -6.45 11.22 8.21
CA LEU A 165 -7.19 11.44 9.46
C LEU A 165 -8.54 12.11 9.19
N VAL A 166 -8.59 13.17 8.38
CA VAL A 166 -9.82 13.85 7.99
C VAL A 166 -10.73 12.90 7.22
N SER A 167 -10.22 12.20 6.20
CA SER A 167 -10.99 11.26 5.39
C SER A 167 -11.60 10.16 6.25
N THR A 168 -10.81 9.55 7.13
CA THR A 168 -11.26 8.49 8.03
C THR A 168 -12.30 9.00 9.03
N SER A 169 -12.09 10.17 9.64
CA SER A 169 -13.03 10.75 10.59
C SER A 169 -14.39 11.06 9.95
N VAL A 170 -14.37 11.65 8.74
CA VAL A 170 -15.60 11.90 7.97
C VAL A 170 -16.30 10.59 7.63
N GLY A 171 -15.55 9.57 7.15
CA GLY A 171 -16.08 8.25 6.84
C GLY A 171 -16.71 7.57 8.04
N LEU A 172 -16.05 7.60 9.21
CA LEU A 172 -16.54 7.00 10.45
C LEU A 172 -17.89 7.60 10.92
N ILE A 173 -18.08 8.90 10.72
CA ILE A 173 -19.30 9.60 11.12
C ILE A 173 -20.38 9.44 10.05
N LEU A 174 -20.02 9.60 8.79
CA LEU A 174 -20.99 9.69 7.69
C LEU A 174 -21.51 8.32 7.24
N THR A 175 -20.69 7.26 7.32
CA THR A 175 -21.15 5.91 6.94
C THR A 175 -22.37 5.47 7.74
N PRO A 176 -22.35 5.42 9.09
CA PRO A 176 -23.55 5.05 9.87
C PRO A 176 -24.69 6.06 9.72
N ALA A 177 -24.39 7.36 9.56
CA ALA A 177 -25.40 8.38 9.36
C ALA A 177 -26.18 8.16 8.05
N LEU A 178 -25.51 7.81 6.95
CA LEU A 178 -26.15 7.49 5.68
C LEU A 178 -26.87 6.14 5.67
N ILE A 179 -26.40 5.16 6.46
CA ILE A 179 -27.09 3.87 6.59
C ILE A 179 -28.43 4.05 7.32
N ARG A 180 -28.44 4.82 8.43
CA ARG A 180 -29.61 5.00 9.28
C ARG A 180 -30.48 6.22 8.92
N GLY A 181 -30.01 7.11 8.05
CA GLY A 181 -30.71 8.35 7.71
C GLY A 181 -30.73 9.38 8.85
N TRP A 182 -29.63 9.50 9.62
CA TRP A 182 -29.55 10.48 10.70
C TRP A 182 -29.57 11.91 10.18
N LEU A 183 -30.11 12.82 10.97
CA LEU A 183 -30.18 14.27 10.67
C LEU A 183 -30.92 14.60 9.35
N GLY A 184 -31.84 13.73 8.92
CA GLY A 184 -32.60 13.92 7.67
C GLY A 184 -31.82 13.56 6.42
N LEU A 185 -30.67 12.88 6.54
CA LEU A 185 -29.94 12.34 5.40
C LEU A 185 -30.72 11.19 4.76
N PRO A 186 -30.66 11.02 3.41
CA PRO A 186 -31.29 9.89 2.76
C PRO A 186 -30.62 8.57 3.16
N GLN A 187 -31.43 7.52 3.34
CA GLN A 187 -30.92 6.18 3.57
C GLN A 187 -30.37 5.61 2.26
N MET A 188 -29.06 5.45 2.18
CA MET A 188 -28.36 5.00 0.95
C MET A 188 -28.01 3.51 0.94
N GLY A 189 -28.39 2.77 1.99
CA GLY A 189 -28.13 1.33 2.09
C GLY A 189 -26.65 0.98 1.86
N ILE A 190 -26.42 0.04 0.96
CA ILE A 190 -25.06 -0.48 0.62
C ILE A 190 -24.14 0.62 0.03
N GLN A 191 -24.69 1.64 -0.61
CA GLN A 191 -23.93 2.73 -1.21
C GLN A 191 -23.36 3.71 -0.18
N SER A 192 -23.81 3.65 1.07
CA SER A 192 -23.42 4.57 2.15
C SER A 192 -21.90 4.63 2.36
N ALA A 193 -21.22 3.48 2.36
CA ALA A 193 -19.78 3.43 2.54
C ALA A 193 -19.01 4.09 1.38
N ALA A 194 -19.45 3.88 0.14
CA ALA A 194 -18.85 4.50 -1.03
C ALA A 194 -19.03 6.02 -1.02
N LEU A 195 -20.24 6.51 -0.73
CA LEU A 195 -20.55 7.94 -0.67
C LEU A 195 -19.87 8.64 0.51
N ALA A 196 -19.80 7.97 1.68
CA ALA A 196 -19.05 8.47 2.83
C ALA A 196 -17.55 8.55 2.52
N GLY A 197 -17.01 7.55 1.79
CA GLY A 197 -15.63 7.55 1.28
C GLY A 197 -15.37 8.72 0.31
N LEU A 198 -16.31 9.01 -0.59
CA LEU A 198 -16.21 10.17 -1.49
C LEU A 198 -16.20 11.48 -0.70
N ALA A 199 -17.12 11.65 0.25
CA ALA A 199 -17.18 12.84 1.09
C ALA A 199 -15.90 13.00 1.93
N GLY A 200 -15.39 11.91 2.50
CA GLY A 200 -14.14 11.89 3.24
C GLY A 200 -12.93 12.28 2.38
N THR A 201 -12.81 11.67 1.20
CA THR A 201 -11.73 11.97 0.25
C THR A 201 -11.81 13.43 -0.25
N THR A 202 -13.01 13.92 -0.55
CA THR A 202 -13.23 15.32 -0.96
C THR A 202 -12.83 16.28 0.15
N SER A 203 -13.27 16.03 1.38
CA SER A 203 -12.90 16.84 2.56
C SER A 203 -11.39 16.86 2.79
N ALA A 204 -10.73 15.71 2.64
CA ALA A 204 -9.29 15.59 2.75
C ALA A 204 -8.55 16.38 1.65
N MET A 205 -9.03 16.32 0.40
CA MET A 205 -8.44 17.08 -0.71
C MET A 205 -8.60 18.60 -0.52
N LEU A 206 -9.77 19.05 -0.05
CA LEU A 206 -10.01 20.47 0.28
C LEU A 206 -9.09 20.93 1.41
N MET A 207 -8.94 20.14 2.47
CA MET A 207 -8.00 20.41 3.55
C MET A 207 -6.55 20.48 3.06
N LEU A 208 -6.13 19.52 2.21
CA LEU A 208 -4.82 19.55 1.59
C LEU A 208 -4.60 20.82 0.75
N ALA A 209 -5.56 21.16 -0.10
CA ALA A 209 -5.48 22.36 -0.93
C ALA A 209 -5.31 23.62 -0.06
N TRP A 210 -6.13 23.76 0.97
CA TRP A 210 -6.03 24.88 1.90
C TRP A 210 -4.68 24.93 2.63
N ARG A 211 -4.24 23.79 3.20
CA ARG A 211 -2.99 23.70 3.96
C ARG A 211 -1.76 23.99 3.11
N LEU A 212 -1.67 23.38 1.91
CA LEU A 212 -0.52 23.51 1.02
C LEU A 212 -0.43 24.92 0.43
N ASN A 213 -1.57 25.53 0.07
CA ASN A 213 -1.58 26.92 -0.41
C ASN A 213 -1.15 27.91 0.69
N ARG A 214 -1.62 27.73 1.93
CA ARG A 214 -1.19 28.57 3.07
C ARG A 214 0.29 28.50 3.37
N ARG A 215 0.94 27.37 3.06
CA ARG A 215 2.36 27.14 3.32
C ARG A 215 3.26 27.41 2.11
N ALA A 216 2.71 27.90 1.00
CA ALA A 216 3.41 28.04 -0.27
C ALA A 216 4.25 26.78 -0.61
N HIS A 217 3.61 25.62 -0.46
CA HIS A 217 4.27 24.33 -0.59
C HIS A 217 4.62 24.05 -2.05
N ALA A 218 5.69 23.27 -2.29
CA ALA A 218 6.15 22.94 -3.66
C ALA A 218 5.06 22.25 -4.52
N LEU A 219 4.15 21.49 -3.91
CA LEU A 219 3.01 20.83 -4.54
C LEU A 219 1.67 21.51 -4.22
N ALA A 220 1.66 22.80 -3.86
CA ALA A 220 0.42 23.53 -3.69
C ALA A 220 -0.42 23.48 -4.98
N PRO A 221 -1.74 23.24 -4.92
CA PRO A 221 -2.62 23.28 -6.07
C PRO A 221 -2.87 24.74 -6.49
N ASP A 222 -1.85 25.32 -7.08
CA ASP A 222 -1.80 26.67 -7.63
C ASP A 222 -1.93 26.65 -9.17
N ARG A 223 -1.97 27.84 -9.78
CA ARG A 223 -2.03 27.98 -11.23
C ARG A 223 -0.86 27.27 -11.95
N ALA A 224 0.31 27.22 -11.31
CA ALA A 224 1.50 26.60 -11.89
C ALA A 224 1.35 25.07 -11.94
N LEU A 225 0.81 24.43 -10.89
CA LEU A 225 0.52 22.99 -10.89
C LEU A 225 -0.55 22.64 -11.92
N PHE A 226 -1.64 23.42 -12.00
CA PHE A 226 -2.69 23.18 -13.01
C PHE A 226 -2.17 23.40 -14.43
N ALA A 227 -1.31 24.39 -14.68
CA ALA A 227 -0.68 24.59 -15.97
C ALA A 227 0.31 23.47 -16.34
N ALA A 228 0.87 22.80 -15.35
CA ALA A 228 1.76 21.64 -15.50
C ALA A 228 0.98 20.32 -15.72
N MET A 229 -0.34 20.32 -15.59
CA MET A 229 -1.18 19.15 -15.92
C MET A 229 -1.25 18.93 -17.43
N ARG A 230 -0.17 18.41 -17.99
CA ARG A 230 -0.02 18.06 -19.40
C ARG A 230 0.56 16.66 -19.49
N LEU A 231 0.18 15.90 -20.52
CA LEU A 231 0.75 14.58 -20.78
C LEU A 231 2.16 14.77 -21.41
N ASP A 232 3.16 14.91 -20.55
CA ASP A 232 4.56 14.91 -20.98
C ASP A 232 5.03 13.46 -21.10
N MET A 233 5.24 13.00 -22.35
CA MET A 233 5.54 11.58 -22.62
C MET A 233 6.93 11.19 -22.11
N ASP A 234 7.89 12.11 -22.02
CA ASP A 234 9.22 11.83 -21.48
C ASP A 234 9.15 11.61 -19.97
N ILE A 235 8.43 12.46 -19.25
CA ILE A 235 8.15 12.30 -17.82
C ILE A 235 7.37 11.01 -17.57
N LEU A 236 6.28 10.81 -18.31
CA LEU A 236 5.41 9.65 -18.13
C LEU A 236 6.13 8.34 -18.48
N GLY A 237 6.98 8.33 -19.50
CA GLY A 237 7.82 7.17 -19.83
C GLY A 237 8.72 6.75 -18.66
N LYS A 238 9.35 7.74 -17.99
CA LYS A 238 10.18 7.49 -16.79
C LYS A 238 9.34 7.02 -15.59
N VAL A 239 8.18 7.67 -15.34
CA VAL A 239 7.24 7.28 -14.28
C VAL A 239 6.76 5.85 -14.48
N LEU A 240 6.35 5.49 -15.70
CA LEU A 240 5.86 4.15 -16.04
C LEU A 240 6.97 3.10 -15.94
N ARG A 241 8.18 3.42 -16.36
CA ARG A 241 9.32 2.49 -16.27
C ARG A 241 9.63 2.06 -14.83
N ILE A 242 9.43 2.95 -13.86
CA ILE A 242 9.63 2.68 -12.44
C ILE A 242 8.34 2.16 -11.80
N GLY A 243 7.22 2.78 -12.12
CA GLY A 243 5.94 2.58 -11.45
C GLY A 243 5.23 1.32 -11.89
N LEU A 244 5.20 1.01 -13.18
CA LEU A 244 4.46 -0.15 -13.69
C LEU A 244 4.98 -1.49 -13.13
N PRO A 245 6.31 -1.75 -13.09
CA PRO A 245 6.82 -2.95 -12.44
C PRO A 245 6.45 -3.04 -10.95
N THR A 246 6.49 -1.90 -10.23
CA THR A 246 6.12 -1.84 -8.81
C THR A 246 4.63 -2.15 -8.61
N GLY A 247 3.75 -1.59 -9.44
CA GLY A 247 2.31 -1.89 -9.40
C GLY A 247 2.03 -3.35 -9.74
N LEU A 248 2.68 -3.89 -10.77
CA LEU A 248 2.56 -5.30 -11.14
C LEU A 248 3.02 -6.24 -10.01
N GLN A 249 4.10 -5.91 -9.32
CA GLN A 249 4.56 -6.65 -8.14
C GLN A 249 3.46 -6.74 -7.06
N MET A 250 2.74 -5.65 -6.79
CA MET A 250 1.64 -5.65 -5.81
C MET A 250 0.50 -6.55 -6.23
N VAL A 251 0.15 -6.55 -7.52
CA VAL A 251 -0.87 -7.45 -8.08
C VAL A 251 -0.43 -8.92 -7.93
N VAL A 252 0.82 -9.23 -8.24
CA VAL A 252 1.37 -10.59 -8.09
C VAL A 252 1.36 -11.06 -6.63
N ILE A 253 1.71 -10.17 -5.68
CA ILE A 253 1.60 -10.46 -4.24
C ILE A 253 0.18 -10.85 -3.89
N SER A 254 -0.81 -10.03 -4.25
CA SER A 254 -2.23 -10.31 -3.96
C SER A 254 -2.72 -11.61 -4.59
N LEU A 255 -2.34 -11.89 -5.83
CA LEU A 255 -2.71 -13.17 -6.46
C LEU A 255 -2.08 -14.37 -5.75
N SER A 256 -0.82 -14.25 -5.33
CA SER A 256 -0.16 -15.29 -4.54
C SER A 256 -0.84 -15.52 -3.19
N GLU A 257 -1.25 -14.46 -2.51
CA GLU A 257 -2.02 -14.55 -1.25
C GLU A 257 -3.34 -15.29 -1.44
N LEU A 258 -4.06 -15.05 -2.56
CA LEU A 258 -5.28 -15.78 -2.90
C LEU A 258 -5.02 -17.28 -3.13
N VAL A 259 -3.93 -17.63 -3.82
CA VAL A 259 -3.53 -19.04 -4.03
C VAL A 259 -3.21 -19.70 -2.70
N ILE A 260 -2.49 -19.03 -1.81
CA ILE A 260 -2.17 -19.56 -0.48
C ILE A 260 -3.43 -19.69 0.36
N LEU A 261 -4.33 -18.70 0.34
CA LEU A 261 -5.62 -18.78 1.03
C LEU A 261 -6.45 -19.99 0.53
N ALA A 262 -6.48 -20.23 -0.78
CA ALA A 262 -7.17 -21.39 -1.33
C ALA A 262 -6.56 -22.72 -0.83
N LEU A 263 -5.25 -22.77 -0.61
CA LEU A 263 -4.57 -23.93 -0.02
C LEU A 263 -4.92 -24.08 1.46
N VAL A 264 -4.91 -22.97 2.23
CA VAL A 264 -5.31 -22.96 3.65
C VAL A 264 -6.76 -23.42 3.83
N ASN A 265 -7.68 -23.02 2.94
CA ASN A 265 -9.09 -23.39 3.00
C ASN A 265 -9.32 -24.90 2.91
N ARG A 266 -8.39 -25.68 2.32
CA ARG A 266 -8.45 -27.15 2.29
C ARG A 266 -8.32 -27.78 3.69
N HIS A 267 -7.72 -27.05 4.63
CA HIS A 267 -7.55 -27.49 6.02
C HIS A 267 -8.76 -27.17 6.93
N GLY A 268 -9.82 -26.59 6.35
CA GLY A 268 -11.09 -26.34 7.04
C GLY A 268 -11.22 -24.92 7.60
N SER A 269 -12.40 -24.63 8.14
CA SER A 269 -12.80 -23.29 8.58
C SER A 269 -11.95 -22.74 9.74
N GLN A 270 -11.47 -23.61 10.63
CA GLN A 270 -10.59 -23.21 11.74
C GLN A 270 -9.24 -22.71 11.22
N ALA A 271 -8.67 -23.39 10.22
CA ALA A 271 -7.42 -22.96 9.57
C ALA A 271 -7.60 -21.61 8.86
N THR A 272 -8.72 -21.42 8.18
CA THR A 272 -9.05 -20.14 7.52
C THR A 272 -9.21 -19.01 8.53
N ALA A 273 -9.87 -19.26 9.66
CA ALA A 273 -10.01 -18.28 10.74
C ALA A 273 -8.64 -17.93 11.36
N ALA A 274 -7.80 -18.93 11.61
CA ALA A 274 -6.43 -18.74 12.09
C ALA A 274 -5.61 -17.93 11.09
N TYR A 275 -5.71 -18.20 9.78
CA TYR A 275 -5.07 -17.44 8.72
C TYR A 275 -5.45 -15.97 8.76
N GLY A 276 -6.75 -15.67 8.84
CA GLY A 276 -7.23 -14.29 8.88
C GLY A 276 -6.71 -13.51 10.08
N ALA A 277 -6.74 -14.10 11.27
CA ALA A 277 -6.25 -13.48 12.49
C ALA A 277 -4.73 -13.23 12.46
N VAL A 278 -3.95 -14.23 12.01
CA VAL A 278 -2.50 -14.12 11.90
C VAL A 278 -2.12 -13.07 10.85
N THR A 279 -2.76 -13.08 9.69
CA THR A 279 -2.51 -12.10 8.63
C THR A 279 -2.76 -10.67 9.10
N GLN A 280 -3.80 -10.45 9.91
CA GLN A 280 -4.08 -9.12 10.47
C GLN A 280 -2.96 -8.64 11.40
N ILE A 281 -2.43 -9.49 12.26
CA ILE A 281 -1.30 -9.15 13.15
C ILE A 281 -0.04 -8.91 12.33
N VAL A 282 0.26 -9.79 11.37
CA VAL A 282 1.41 -9.68 10.45
C VAL A 282 1.40 -8.34 9.71
N ASN A 283 0.26 -7.90 9.20
CA ASN A 283 0.13 -6.62 8.51
C ASN A 283 0.55 -5.43 9.40
N TYR A 284 0.12 -5.42 10.66
CA TYR A 284 0.49 -4.36 11.59
C TYR A 284 2.01 -4.33 11.88
N VAL A 285 2.64 -5.47 11.99
CA VAL A 285 4.10 -5.58 12.19
C VAL A 285 4.87 -5.22 10.90
N GLN A 286 4.28 -5.44 9.73
CA GLN A 286 4.89 -5.17 8.42
C GLN A 286 4.87 -3.68 8.04
N PHE A 287 3.88 -2.90 8.49
CA PHE A 287 3.75 -1.47 8.13
C PHE A 287 4.99 -0.63 8.44
N PRO A 288 5.65 -0.74 9.61
CA PRO A 288 6.90 -0.03 9.87
C PRO A 288 8.01 -0.40 8.88
N ALA A 289 8.18 -1.69 8.57
CA ALA A 289 9.19 -2.15 7.62
C ALA A 289 9.00 -1.52 6.23
N LEU A 290 7.76 -1.50 5.71
CA LEU A 290 7.40 -0.84 4.47
C LEU A 290 7.64 0.67 4.52
N SER A 291 7.27 1.31 5.63
CA SER A 291 7.47 2.75 5.83
C SER A 291 8.96 3.12 5.82
N ILE A 292 9.81 2.29 6.46
CA ILE A 292 11.27 2.46 6.45
C ILE A 292 11.83 2.32 5.03
N ALA A 293 11.36 1.32 4.27
CA ALA A 293 11.80 1.09 2.89
C ALA A 293 11.43 2.25 1.95
N ILE A 294 10.22 2.80 2.09
CA ILE A 294 9.77 3.98 1.34
C ILE A 294 10.60 5.21 1.73
N THR A 295 10.85 5.40 3.04
CA THR A 295 11.70 6.49 3.54
C THR A 295 13.10 6.40 2.96
N ALA A 296 13.71 5.21 2.94
CA ALA A 296 15.02 4.98 2.34
C ALA A 296 15.04 5.33 0.84
N SER A 297 13.99 4.92 0.12
CA SER A 297 13.84 5.21 -1.32
C SER A 297 13.76 6.72 -1.58
N ILE A 298 12.95 7.46 -0.84
CA ILE A 298 12.74 8.89 -1.06
C ILE A 298 13.96 9.71 -0.62
N LEU A 299 14.53 9.43 0.56
CA LEU A 299 15.76 10.11 1.01
C LEU A 299 16.94 9.78 0.10
N GLY A 300 17.03 8.56 -0.42
CA GLY A 300 18.00 8.15 -1.42
C GLY A 300 17.83 8.93 -2.74
N ALA A 301 16.60 9.05 -3.24
CA ALA A 301 16.28 9.80 -4.43
C ALA A 301 16.67 11.30 -4.27
N GLN A 302 16.36 11.89 -3.13
CA GLN A 302 16.75 13.28 -2.83
C GLN A 302 18.28 13.45 -2.73
N ALA A 303 18.98 12.45 -2.17
CA ALA A 303 20.45 12.47 -2.13
C ALA A 303 21.07 12.41 -3.54
N ILE A 304 20.51 11.55 -4.41
CA ILE A 304 20.92 11.46 -5.83
C ILE A 304 20.68 12.79 -6.54
N GLY A 305 19.48 13.36 -6.40
CA GLY A 305 19.12 14.64 -6.99
C GLY A 305 20.03 15.79 -6.52
N ALA A 306 20.43 15.77 -5.25
CA ALA A 306 21.38 16.76 -4.68
C ALA A 306 22.85 16.50 -5.06
N GLY A 307 23.17 15.48 -5.84
CA GLY A 307 24.54 15.07 -6.17
C GLY A 307 25.35 14.52 -5.02
N ARG A 308 24.68 14.04 -3.94
CA ARG A 308 25.33 13.54 -2.69
C ARG A 308 25.25 12.03 -2.59
N LEU A 309 25.86 11.34 -3.56
CA LEU A 309 25.84 9.87 -3.65
C LEU A 309 26.45 9.19 -2.41
N GLU A 310 27.40 9.84 -1.76
CA GLU A 310 28.02 9.39 -0.52
C GLU A 310 27.03 9.18 0.63
N ARG A 311 25.83 9.78 0.57
CA ARG A 311 24.78 9.61 1.57
C ARG A 311 23.97 8.32 1.41
N LEU A 312 24.02 7.65 0.26
CA LEU A 312 23.24 6.43 0.03
C LEU A 312 23.60 5.32 1.01
N GLY A 313 24.90 5.11 1.28
CA GLY A 313 25.37 4.14 2.29
C GLY A 313 24.84 4.43 3.70
N PRO A 314 25.03 5.63 4.25
CA PRO A 314 24.44 6.06 5.52
C PRO A 314 22.91 5.92 5.59
N ILE A 315 22.17 6.26 4.50
CA ILE A 315 20.71 6.10 4.44
C ILE A 315 20.32 4.63 4.53
N LEU A 316 20.98 3.76 3.76
CA LEU A 316 20.76 2.31 3.83
C LEU A 316 21.03 1.78 5.25
N ARG A 317 22.20 2.09 5.82
CA ARG A 317 22.57 1.63 7.17
C ARG A 317 21.56 2.09 8.22
N MET A 318 21.12 3.35 8.15
CA MET A 318 20.13 3.88 9.08
C MET A 318 18.79 3.14 8.94
N GLY A 319 18.33 2.87 7.70
CA GLY A 319 17.13 2.07 7.47
C GLY A 319 17.21 0.67 8.06
N LEU A 320 18.36 -0.02 7.87
CA LEU A 320 18.59 -1.35 8.44
C LEU A 320 18.56 -1.32 9.97
N VAL A 321 19.16 -0.30 10.59
CA VAL A 321 19.16 -0.12 12.06
C VAL A 321 17.73 0.16 12.56
N PHE A 322 16.97 1.03 11.90
CA PHE A 322 15.57 1.29 12.27
C PHE A 322 14.71 0.04 12.12
N ASN A 323 14.90 -0.74 11.06
CA ASN A 323 14.19 -2.00 10.88
C ASN A 323 14.51 -2.98 12.02
N LEU A 324 15.77 -3.11 12.37
CA LEU A 324 16.19 -3.99 13.48
C LEU A 324 15.49 -3.61 14.80
N TRP A 325 15.49 -2.33 15.15
CA TRP A 325 14.92 -1.88 16.43
C TRP A 325 13.39 -1.80 16.38
N LEU A 326 12.81 -1.20 15.36
CA LEU A 326 11.37 -0.96 15.32
C LEU A 326 10.61 -2.24 14.92
N THR A 327 10.94 -2.82 13.77
CA THR A 327 10.29 -4.07 13.33
C THR A 327 10.69 -5.23 14.23
N GLY A 328 11.97 -5.33 14.61
CA GLY A 328 12.43 -6.35 15.56
C GLY A 328 11.81 -6.22 16.94
N GLY A 329 11.62 -5.00 17.43
CA GLY A 329 10.89 -4.73 18.68
C GLY A 329 9.42 -5.17 18.60
N LEU A 330 8.73 -4.88 17.48
CA LEU A 330 7.35 -5.33 17.25
C LEU A 330 7.26 -6.85 17.08
N VAL A 331 8.23 -7.47 16.43
CA VAL A 331 8.34 -8.94 16.35
C VAL A 331 8.46 -9.53 17.75
N LEU A 332 9.34 -8.99 18.59
CA LEU A 332 9.50 -9.43 19.98
C LEU A 332 8.21 -9.26 20.79
N LEU A 333 7.56 -8.10 20.67
CA LEU A 333 6.25 -7.86 21.30
C LEU A 333 5.20 -8.83 20.76
N GLY A 334 5.21 -9.14 19.47
CA GLY A 334 4.34 -10.14 18.86
C GLY A 334 4.52 -11.53 19.47
N TYR A 335 5.75 -11.95 19.73
CA TYR A 335 6.03 -13.21 20.44
C TYR A 335 5.53 -13.18 21.90
N LEU A 336 5.80 -12.09 22.62
CA LEU A 336 5.43 -11.98 24.04
C LEU A 336 3.92 -11.87 24.24
N LEU A 337 3.22 -11.21 23.32
CA LEU A 337 1.80 -10.92 23.40
C LEU A 337 0.95 -11.80 22.47
N SER A 338 1.52 -12.80 21.79
CA SER A 338 0.86 -13.64 20.78
C SER A 338 -0.48 -14.19 21.28
N HIS A 339 -0.47 -14.79 22.45
CA HIS A 339 -1.66 -15.39 23.06
C HIS A 339 -2.78 -14.36 23.32
N TRP A 340 -2.44 -13.19 23.83
CA TRP A 340 -3.39 -12.11 24.10
C TRP A 340 -3.91 -11.47 22.79
N LEU A 341 -3.01 -11.17 21.85
CA LEU A 341 -3.39 -10.60 20.56
C LEU A 341 -4.33 -11.50 19.77
N LEU A 342 -4.01 -12.80 19.69
CA LEU A 342 -4.86 -13.76 19.01
C LEU A 342 -6.20 -13.97 19.73
N GLY A 343 -6.22 -13.83 21.05
CA GLY A 343 -7.44 -13.88 21.85
C GLY A 343 -8.45 -12.79 21.53
N LEU A 344 -8.03 -11.67 20.92
CA LEU A 344 -8.93 -10.62 20.42
C LEU A 344 -9.71 -11.05 19.18
N PHE A 345 -9.18 -12.00 18.41
CA PHE A 345 -9.76 -12.44 17.13
C PHE A 345 -10.38 -13.84 17.21
N ILE A 346 -9.79 -14.72 18.03
CA ILE A 346 -10.16 -16.15 18.09
C ILE A 346 -10.61 -16.48 19.53
N THR A 347 -11.88 -16.87 19.67
CA THR A 347 -12.45 -17.25 20.97
C THR A 347 -12.23 -18.73 21.29
N GLU A 348 -12.11 -19.59 20.28
CA GLU A 348 -11.92 -21.03 20.44
C GLU A 348 -10.46 -21.35 20.82
N PRO A 349 -10.23 -22.04 21.98
CA PRO A 349 -8.87 -22.29 22.47
C PRO A 349 -8.00 -23.12 21.51
N ALA A 350 -8.56 -24.15 20.86
CA ALA A 350 -7.83 -25.01 19.95
C ALA A 350 -7.34 -24.24 18.70
N ALA A 351 -8.20 -23.43 18.09
CA ALA A 351 -7.86 -22.58 16.95
C ALA A 351 -6.84 -21.51 17.33
N ARG A 352 -6.90 -20.98 18.58
CA ARG A 352 -5.94 -20.01 19.09
C ARG A 352 -4.53 -20.59 19.20
N VAL A 353 -4.39 -21.79 19.76
CA VAL A 353 -3.07 -22.46 19.85
C VAL A 353 -2.50 -22.72 18.46
N GLN A 354 -3.32 -23.16 17.51
CA GLN A 354 -2.90 -23.35 16.13
C GLN A 354 -2.42 -22.02 15.50
N ALA A 355 -3.20 -20.96 15.65
CA ALA A 355 -2.85 -19.63 15.16
C ALA A 355 -1.56 -19.09 15.79
N GLU A 356 -1.30 -19.37 17.06
CA GLU A 356 -0.09 -18.96 17.76
C GLU A 356 1.17 -19.64 17.17
N HIS A 357 1.11 -20.93 16.89
CA HIS A 357 2.18 -21.64 16.19
C HIS A 357 2.45 -21.05 14.81
N LEU A 358 1.40 -20.76 14.04
CA LEU A 358 1.51 -20.15 12.71
C LEU A 358 2.11 -18.75 12.79
N LEU A 359 1.65 -17.93 13.74
CA LEU A 359 2.18 -16.59 13.96
C LEU A 359 3.68 -16.62 14.29
N HIS A 360 4.10 -17.57 15.12
CA HIS A 360 5.51 -17.71 15.50
C HIS A 360 6.42 -18.10 14.33
N ILE A 361 5.91 -18.88 13.36
CA ILE A 361 6.65 -19.18 12.12
C ILE A 361 6.86 -17.90 11.28
N MET A 362 5.87 -17.03 11.24
CA MET A 362 5.89 -15.82 10.41
C MET A 362 6.68 -14.67 11.01
N LEU A 363 6.56 -14.41 12.33
CA LEU A 363 6.98 -13.16 12.97
C LEU A 363 8.45 -12.79 12.67
N TRP A 364 9.38 -13.72 12.86
CA TRP A 364 10.80 -13.44 12.65
C TRP A 364 11.12 -13.10 11.18
N SER A 365 10.36 -13.69 10.24
CA SER A 365 10.59 -13.46 8.82
C SER A 365 10.20 -12.05 8.38
N LEU A 366 9.36 -11.34 9.15
CA LEU A 366 9.03 -9.94 8.90
C LEU A 366 10.24 -9.01 9.06
N LEU A 367 11.16 -9.36 9.94
CA LEU A 367 12.43 -8.66 10.06
C LEU A 367 13.28 -8.82 8.79
N VAL A 368 13.32 -10.04 8.24
CA VAL A 368 13.99 -10.37 6.97
C VAL A 368 13.32 -9.62 5.81
N PHE A 369 11.97 -9.62 5.77
CA PHE A 369 11.20 -8.85 4.81
C PHE A 369 11.57 -7.36 4.84
N GLY A 370 11.70 -6.76 6.03
CA GLY A 370 12.10 -5.36 6.16
C GLY A 370 13.50 -5.09 5.59
N PHE A 371 14.46 -5.97 5.84
CA PHE A 371 15.82 -5.82 5.30
C PHE A 371 15.82 -5.84 3.76
N GLN A 372 15.16 -6.82 3.13
CA GLN A 372 15.09 -6.88 1.67
C GLN A 372 14.36 -5.68 1.07
N ALA A 373 13.26 -5.22 1.71
CA ALA A 373 12.48 -4.08 1.24
C ALA A 373 13.30 -2.77 1.25
N ILE A 374 14.18 -2.58 2.25
CA ILE A 374 15.05 -1.41 2.37
C ILE A 374 16.13 -1.44 1.29
N VAL A 375 16.76 -2.59 1.06
CA VAL A 375 17.76 -2.76 -0.02
C VAL A 375 17.12 -2.47 -1.38
N GLY A 376 15.91 -3.02 -1.64
CA GLY A 376 15.13 -2.71 -2.83
C GLY A 376 14.75 -1.22 -2.92
N GLY A 377 14.44 -0.58 -1.79
CA GLY A 377 14.12 0.84 -1.70
C GLY A 377 15.27 1.75 -2.15
N ILE A 378 16.49 1.46 -1.71
CA ILE A 378 17.69 2.22 -2.13
C ILE A 378 17.99 2.03 -3.62
N MET A 379 17.86 0.81 -4.16
CA MET A 379 17.99 0.58 -5.60
C MET A 379 16.92 1.33 -6.40
N ARG A 380 15.69 1.36 -5.90
CA ARG A 380 14.59 2.13 -6.50
C ARG A 380 14.90 3.63 -6.56
N ALA A 381 15.59 4.19 -5.58
CA ALA A 381 15.98 5.60 -5.53
C ALA A 381 16.79 6.05 -6.78
N SER A 382 17.56 5.16 -7.38
CA SER A 382 18.31 5.39 -8.64
C SER A 382 17.51 5.05 -9.90
N GLY A 383 16.24 4.63 -9.78
CA GLY A 383 15.44 4.14 -10.89
C GLY A 383 15.66 2.66 -11.24
N THR A 384 16.54 1.96 -10.54
CA THR A 384 16.76 0.52 -10.72
C THR A 384 15.64 -0.26 -10.06
N VAL A 385 14.61 -0.62 -10.84
CA VAL A 385 13.39 -1.27 -10.32
C VAL A 385 13.18 -2.65 -10.92
N LEU A 386 13.48 -2.82 -12.21
CA LEU A 386 13.16 -4.06 -12.93
C LEU A 386 13.77 -5.30 -12.29
N VAL A 387 15.06 -5.26 -11.94
CA VAL A 387 15.74 -6.44 -11.37
C VAL A 387 15.24 -6.76 -9.95
N PRO A 388 15.17 -5.81 -8.99
CA PRO A 388 14.59 -6.08 -7.68
C PRO A 388 13.15 -6.58 -7.72
N VAL A 389 12.32 -6.05 -8.63
CA VAL A 389 10.95 -6.52 -8.82
C VAL A 389 10.91 -7.92 -9.44
N ALA A 390 11.73 -8.18 -10.46
CA ALA A 390 11.83 -9.52 -11.07
C ALA A 390 12.27 -10.58 -10.05
N ILE A 391 13.25 -10.27 -9.19
CA ILE A 391 13.66 -11.12 -8.07
C ILE A 391 12.48 -11.38 -7.13
N SER A 392 11.74 -10.32 -6.76
CA SER A 392 10.58 -10.47 -5.87
C SER A 392 9.49 -11.34 -6.50
N ILE A 393 9.12 -11.10 -7.77
CA ILE A 393 8.13 -11.90 -8.50
C ILE A 393 8.60 -13.36 -8.61
N PHE A 394 9.87 -13.58 -8.94
CA PHE A 394 10.44 -14.92 -8.99
C PHE A 394 10.36 -15.64 -7.65
N CYS A 395 10.73 -14.97 -6.54
CA CYS A 395 10.65 -15.56 -5.21
C CYS A 395 9.20 -15.82 -4.77
N ILE A 396 8.23 -15.00 -5.19
CA ILE A 396 6.82 -15.21 -4.86
C ILE A 396 6.26 -16.37 -5.70
N VAL A 397 6.34 -16.29 -7.01
CA VAL A 397 5.70 -17.25 -7.91
C VAL A 397 6.50 -18.54 -8.04
N GLY A 398 7.83 -18.44 -8.13
CA GLY A 398 8.73 -19.59 -8.38
C GLY A 398 9.23 -20.27 -7.10
N VAL A 399 9.16 -19.61 -5.94
CA VAL A 399 9.63 -20.19 -4.67
C VAL A 399 8.50 -20.30 -3.66
N GLN A 400 7.81 -19.20 -3.29
CA GLN A 400 6.79 -19.22 -2.24
C GLN A 400 5.61 -20.13 -2.57
N VAL A 401 5.02 -19.98 -3.75
CA VAL A 401 3.85 -20.79 -4.15
C VAL A 401 4.20 -22.26 -4.25
N PRO A 402 5.24 -22.70 -4.99
CA PRO A 402 5.63 -24.11 -5.02
C PRO A 402 6.03 -24.66 -3.65
N ALA A 403 6.77 -23.87 -2.85
CA ALA A 403 7.15 -24.27 -1.48
C ALA A 403 5.92 -24.47 -0.60
N ALA A 404 4.88 -23.62 -0.72
CA ALA A 404 3.65 -23.78 0.04
C ALA A 404 2.99 -25.14 -0.24
N TYR A 405 2.88 -25.55 -1.53
CA TYR A 405 2.33 -26.85 -1.90
C TYR A 405 3.21 -28.03 -1.45
N LEU A 406 4.52 -27.93 -1.63
CA LEU A 406 5.45 -28.99 -1.27
C LEU A 406 5.53 -29.19 0.24
N LEU A 407 5.61 -28.09 0.99
CA LEU A 407 5.69 -28.16 2.45
C LEU A 407 4.34 -28.51 3.08
N ASP A 408 3.21 -28.13 2.46
CA ASP A 408 1.89 -28.59 2.86
C ASP A 408 1.77 -30.12 2.83
N ALA A 409 2.28 -30.75 1.78
CA ALA A 409 2.27 -32.21 1.63
C ALA A 409 3.06 -32.94 2.73
N HIS A 410 4.07 -32.31 3.36
CA HIS A 410 4.93 -32.92 4.37
C HIS A 410 4.58 -32.49 5.81
N PHE A 411 4.21 -31.23 6.00
CA PHE A 411 4.00 -30.58 7.32
C PHE A 411 2.57 -30.06 7.51
N GLY A 412 1.68 -30.29 6.54
CA GLY A 412 0.31 -29.77 6.59
C GLY A 412 0.29 -28.24 6.65
N LEU A 413 -0.69 -27.68 7.36
CA LEU A 413 -0.90 -26.24 7.45
C LEU A 413 0.34 -25.44 7.89
N GLN A 414 1.19 -26.00 8.77
CA GLN A 414 2.45 -25.34 9.17
C GLN A 414 3.41 -25.17 8.00
N GLY A 415 3.43 -26.13 7.07
CA GLY A 415 4.24 -26.07 5.87
C GLY A 415 3.84 -24.92 4.95
N VAL A 416 2.55 -24.63 4.81
CA VAL A 416 2.07 -23.47 4.03
C VAL A 416 2.67 -22.17 4.56
N TRP A 417 2.74 -22.00 5.88
CA TRP A 417 3.30 -20.81 6.50
C TRP A 417 4.82 -20.71 6.40
N MET A 418 5.52 -21.84 6.38
CA MET A 418 6.98 -21.87 6.19
C MET A 418 7.41 -21.36 4.81
N ALA A 419 6.52 -21.35 3.83
CA ALA A 419 6.80 -20.83 2.50
C ALA A 419 7.12 -19.32 2.49
N PHE A 420 6.54 -18.53 3.41
CA PHE A 420 6.82 -17.09 3.51
C PHE A 420 8.26 -16.80 3.95
N PRO A 421 8.76 -17.34 5.07
CA PRO A 421 10.17 -17.21 5.44
C PRO A 421 11.14 -17.63 4.35
N VAL A 422 10.88 -18.73 3.65
CA VAL A 422 11.71 -19.22 2.55
C VAL A 422 11.80 -18.18 1.44
N ALA A 423 10.65 -17.61 1.04
CA ALA A 423 10.61 -16.59 -0.01
C ALA A 423 11.33 -15.30 0.43
N TYR A 424 11.11 -14.83 1.67
CA TYR A 424 11.76 -13.61 2.17
C TYR A 424 13.27 -13.75 2.30
N LEU A 425 13.77 -14.92 2.71
CA LEU A 425 15.20 -15.23 2.72
C LEU A 425 15.77 -15.26 1.30
N GLY A 426 15.06 -15.88 0.36
CA GLY A 426 15.43 -15.88 -1.05
C GLY A 426 15.52 -14.47 -1.63
N MET A 427 14.51 -13.63 -1.37
CA MET A 427 14.51 -12.23 -1.79
C MET A 427 15.70 -11.45 -1.18
N LEU A 428 15.92 -11.57 0.13
CA LEU A 428 17.02 -10.89 0.79
C LEU A 428 18.36 -11.30 0.22
N LEU A 429 18.58 -12.60 0.02
CA LEU A 429 19.82 -13.13 -0.55
C LEU A 429 20.06 -12.59 -1.94
N LEU A 430 19.10 -12.79 -2.86
CA LEU A 430 19.26 -12.41 -4.26
C LEU A 430 19.35 -10.90 -4.45
N GLN A 431 18.55 -10.10 -3.73
CA GLN A 431 18.62 -8.65 -3.80
C GLN A 431 19.93 -8.10 -3.21
N THR A 432 20.44 -8.68 -2.10
CA THR A 432 21.71 -8.27 -1.51
C THR A 432 22.88 -8.65 -2.40
N LEU A 433 22.85 -9.82 -3.04
CA LEU A 433 23.86 -10.22 -4.04
C LEU A 433 23.85 -9.25 -5.23
N TYR A 434 22.69 -8.97 -5.79
CA TYR A 434 22.58 -8.02 -6.90
C TYR A 434 23.06 -6.61 -6.49
N TYR A 435 22.66 -6.14 -5.29
CA TYR A 435 23.10 -4.86 -4.75
C TYR A 435 24.62 -4.77 -4.65
N LYS A 436 25.27 -5.79 -4.05
CA LYS A 436 26.73 -5.78 -3.83
C LYS A 436 27.55 -6.04 -5.09
N LEU A 437 27.13 -6.99 -5.93
CA LEU A 437 27.93 -7.45 -7.06
C LEU A 437 27.74 -6.60 -8.33
N VAL A 438 26.55 -6.00 -8.47
CA VAL A 438 26.19 -5.29 -9.70
C VAL A 438 25.88 -3.83 -9.41
N TRP A 439 24.87 -3.53 -8.60
CA TRP A 439 24.34 -2.19 -8.46
C TRP A 439 25.35 -1.17 -7.89
N GLN A 440 26.13 -1.56 -6.89
CA GLN A 440 27.16 -0.68 -6.30
C GLN A 440 28.27 -0.26 -7.28
N HIS A 441 28.46 -1.01 -8.37
CA HIS A 441 29.49 -0.76 -9.37
C HIS A 441 28.95 -0.05 -10.61
N GLN A 442 27.64 0.17 -10.70
CA GLN A 442 27.03 0.91 -11.79
C GLN A 442 27.09 2.42 -11.53
N PRO A 443 27.33 3.23 -12.58
CA PRO A 443 27.21 4.67 -12.45
C PRO A 443 25.75 5.01 -12.11
N ILE A 444 25.56 5.79 -11.05
CA ILE A 444 24.24 6.29 -10.66
C ILE A 444 24.06 7.66 -11.27
N GLU A 445 23.22 7.73 -12.28
CA GLU A 445 22.88 8.97 -12.96
C GLU A 445 21.56 9.53 -12.44
N ARG A 446 21.43 10.85 -12.52
CA ARG A 446 20.17 11.53 -12.21
C ARG A 446 19.18 11.29 -13.35
N LEU A 447 17.92 11.02 -13.02
CA LEU A 447 16.86 10.72 -14.00
C LEU A 447 16.16 11.99 -14.53
N VAL A 448 16.23 13.08 -13.79
CA VAL A 448 15.55 14.36 -14.05
C VAL A 448 16.49 15.53 -13.82
#